data_ecc4f150d9cf017e33b8f9b5a1e8d1db
#
_entry.id   ecc4f150d9cf017e33b8f9b5a1e8d1db
#
_cell.length_a   1.000
_cell.length_b   1.000
_cell.length_c   1.000
_cell.angle_alpha   90.00
_cell.angle_beta   90.00
_cell.angle_gamma   90.00
#
_symmetry.space_group_name_H-M   'P 1'
#
loop_
_entity.id
_entity.type
_entity.pdbx_description
1 polymer ?
#
loop_
_entity_poly.entity_id
_entity_poly.type
_entity_poly.pdbx_seq_one_letter_code
_entity_poly.pdbx_strand_id
1 'polypeptide(L)'
;MKRFVIVSVLAVLLGVCNAVAQERTVTLKAASSDSTARIYALPEAVVYSGKKKSKKLANKGVRVAGARTAWTPDNLGQEIGSVVETGNIFRVQEISFNVMSNGIEDLKLCINIYALNEEKMQYCNIMHTPMYVEVPVLSAKQELTAYPTEQLFLAPGRYFVAVRMTDCDAAVKEQWSDNTMWDNRKRYSMSKQSIHFPLYLKSSYTRKGIADELEKVPVNMGLTVKGIEYR
;
A
#
# COMPACT_ATOMS: atom_id res chain seq x y z
N MET A 1 43.57 -0.99 13.83
CA MET A 1 43.04 -1.85 12.78
C MET A 1 41.54 -2.11 12.79
N LYS A 2 40.69 -1.40 13.60
CA LYS A 2 39.21 -1.61 13.62
C LYS A 2 38.36 -0.62 12.81
N ARG A 3 38.97 0.44 12.24
CA ARG A 3 38.23 1.49 11.51
C ARG A 3 38.06 1.22 10.00
N PHE A 4 38.85 0.35 9.41
CA PHE A 4 38.81 0.04 7.97
C PHE A 4 37.65 -0.92 7.57
N VAL A 5 37.20 -1.78 8.48
CA VAL A 5 36.17 -2.78 8.20
C VAL A 5 34.77 -2.14 8.04
N ILE A 6 34.50 -1.06 8.79
CA ILE A 6 33.18 -0.38 8.76
C ILE A 6 32.96 0.37 7.43
N VAL A 7 34.02 0.98 6.89
CA VAL A 7 33.94 1.71 5.62
C VAL A 7 33.68 0.77 4.43
N SER A 8 34.29 -0.43 4.45
CA SER A 8 34.09 -1.41 3.38
C SER A 8 32.68 -2.02 3.36
N VAL A 9 32.06 -2.22 4.51
CA VAL A 9 30.69 -2.74 4.60
C VAL A 9 29.67 -1.67 4.14
N LEU A 10 29.93 -0.40 4.43
CA LEU A 10 29.06 0.69 3.98
C LEU A 10 29.14 0.91 2.46
N ALA A 11 30.33 0.75 1.86
CA ALA A 11 30.53 0.85 0.42
C ALA A 11 29.84 -0.30 -0.35
N VAL A 12 29.81 -1.50 0.20
CA VAL A 12 29.10 -2.65 -0.38
C VAL A 12 27.59 -2.45 -0.31
N LEU A 13 27.05 -1.89 0.79
CA LEU A 13 25.64 -1.57 0.90
C LEU A 13 25.19 -0.46 -0.06
N LEU A 14 26.01 0.56 -0.26
CA LEU A 14 25.75 1.62 -1.23
C LEU A 14 25.87 1.12 -2.69
N GLY A 15 26.78 0.19 -2.96
CA GLY A 15 26.93 -0.44 -4.28
C GLY A 15 25.72 -1.32 -4.64
N VAL A 16 25.16 -2.06 -3.70
CA VAL A 16 23.95 -2.87 -3.92
C VAL A 16 22.72 -1.99 -4.15
N CYS A 17 22.60 -0.86 -3.44
CA CYS A 17 21.51 0.10 -3.69
C CYS A 17 21.57 0.70 -5.10
N ASN A 18 22.76 0.98 -5.64
CA ASN A 18 22.91 1.52 -7.00
C ASN A 18 22.65 0.46 -8.10
N ALA A 19 22.94 -0.82 -7.84
CA ALA A 19 22.64 -1.90 -8.80
C ALA A 19 21.14 -2.20 -8.90
N VAL A 20 20.36 -1.98 -7.83
CA VAL A 20 18.89 -2.14 -7.82
C VAL A 20 18.20 -0.96 -8.51
N ALA A 21 18.84 0.22 -8.58
CA ALA A 21 18.26 1.44 -9.18
C ALA A 21 18.21 1.43 -10.73
N GLN A 22 18.72 0.39 -11.39
CA GLN A 22 18.75 0.29 -12.85
C GLN A 22 17.66 -0.62 -13.45
N GLU A 23 16.72 -1.16 -12.64
CA GLU A 23 15.53 -1.77 -13.21
C GLU A 23 14.66 -0.68 -13.85
N ARG A 24 14.33 -0.87 -15.13
CA ARG A 24 13.40 0.00 -15.87
C ARG A 24 12.14 0.17 -15.04
N THR A 25 11.80 1.41 -14.71
CA THR A 25 10.55 1.74 -14.02
C THR A 25 9.38 1.20 -14.86
N VAL A 26 8.71 0.19 -14.34
CA VAL A 26 7.50 -0.35 -14.98
C VAL A 26 6.32 0.43 -14.47
N THR A 27 5.68 1.19 -15.36
CA THR A 27 4.53 2.03 -15.03
C THR A 27 3.25 1.40 -15.59
N LEU A 28 2.21 1.31 -14.76
CA LEU A 28 0.88 0.89 -15.17
C LEU A 28 -0.03 2.11 -15.31
N LYS A 29 -0.81 2.13 -16.38
CA LYS A 29 -1.80 3.19 -16.66
C LYS A 29 -3.19 2.80 -16.18
N ALA A 30 -3.98 3.80 -15.78
CA ALA A 30 -5.40 3.58 -15.54
C ALA A 30 -6.08 3.16 -16.84
N ALA A 31 -6.93 2.13 -16.76
CA ALA A 31 -7.74 1.75 -17.92
C ALA A 31 -8.79 2.83 -18.18
N SER A 32 -9.06 3.15 -19.46
CA SER A 32 -10.15 4.03 -19.83
C SER A 32 -11.49 3.40 -19.43
N SER A 33 -12.45 4.22 -18.99
CA SER A 33 -13.73 3.79 -18.44
C SER A 33 -14.56 2.89 -19.35
N ASP A 34 -14.35 2.96 -20.67
CA ASP A 34 -15.16 2.22 -21.65
C ASP A 34 -14.77 0.74 -21.80
N SER A 35 -13.54 0.34 -21.46
CA SER A 35 -13.08 -1.04 -21.73
C SER A 35 -13.14 -1.96 -20.52
N THR A 36 -13.22 -1.43 -19.31
CA THR A 36 -13.09 -2.20 -18.07
C THR A 36 -14.39 -2.42 -17.32
N ALA A 37 -15.43 -1.61 -17.57
CA ALA A 37 -16.74 -1.78 -16.96
C ALA A 37 -17.38 -3.16 -17.27
N ARG A 38 -16.99 -3.80 -18.36
CA ARG A 38 -17.48 -5.14 -18.73
C ARG A 38 -16.79 -6.29 -18.01
N ILE A 39 -15.61 -6.10 -17.44
CA ILE A 39 -14.83 -7.21 -16.86
C ILE A 39 -15.21 -7.46 -15.39
N TYR A 40 -15.76 -6.47 -14.69
CA TYR A 40 -15.99 -6.54 -13.24
C TYR A 40 -17.44 -6.36 -12.82
N ALA A 41 -18.37 -6.16 -13.74
CA ALA A 41 -19.80 -6.25 -13.45
C ALA A 41 -20.15 -7.74 -13.23
N LEU A 42 -19.90 -8.23 -12.01
CA LEU A 42 -20.52 -9.48 -11.58
C LEU A 42 -22.03 -9.21 -11.53
N PRO A 43 -22.86 -10.04 -12.24
CA PRO A 43 -24.30 -9.90 -12.16
C PRO A 43 -24.74 -10.00 -10.69
N GLU A 44 -25.70 -9.19 -10.28
CA GLU A 44 -26.18 -8.98 -8.91
C GLU A 44 -26.62 -10.26 -8.16
N ALA A 45 -26.64 -11.40 -8.79
CA ALA A 45 -27.13 -12.66 -8.23
C ALA A 45 -26.34 -13.90 -8.69
N VAL A 46 -25.01 -13.88 -8.66
CA VAL A 46 -24.27 -15.15 -8.89
C VAL A 46 -24.23 -15.94 -7.59
N VAL A 47 -25.08 -16.95 -7.51
CA VAL A 47 -25.04 -17.95 -6.42
C VAL A 47 -23.88 -18.91 -6.71
N TYR A 48 -22.76 -18.71 -6.03
CA TYR A 48 -21.64 -19.65 -6.09
C TYR A 48 -21.97 -20.92 -5.30
N SER A 49 -22.29 -22.00 -5.97
CA SER A 49 -22.63 -23.31 -5.37
C SER A 49 -21.40 -24.15 -5.02
N GLY A 50 -20.19 -23.67 -5.24
CA GLY A 50 -18.94 -24.40 -5.03
C GLY A 50 -18.56 -24.59 -3.56
N LYS A 51 -17.55 -25.46 -3.31
CA LYS A 51 -16.96 -25.63 -1.97
C LYS A 51 -16.35 -24.32 -1.50
N LYS A 52 -16.76 -23.89 -0.29
CA LYS A 52 -16.28 -22.67 0.35
C LYS A 52 -15.09 -22.98 1.25
N LYS A 53 -13.98 -22.25 1.09
CA LYS A 53 -12.79 -22.40 1.93
C LYS A 53 -12.33 -21.03 2.43
N SER A 54 -12.15 -20.87 3.74
CA SER A 54 -11.46 -19.69 4.28
C SER A 54 -10.01 -19.67 3.81
N LYS A 55 -9.55 -18.54 3.29
CA LYS A 55 -8.21 -18.37 2.75
C LYS A 55 -7.66 -16.99 3.04
N LYS A 56 -6.33 -16.91 3.16
CA LYS A 56 -5.57 -15.66 3.21
C LYS A 56 -4.82 -15.48 1.90
N LEU A 57 -4.99 -14.32 1.29
CA LEU A 57 -4.13 -13.85 0.22
C LEU A 57 -3.10 -12.90 0.85
N ALA A 58 -1.84 -13.23 0.76
CA ALA A 58 -0.75 -12.41 1.26
C ALA A 58 0.49 -12.64 0.41
N ASN A 59 1.19 -11.56 0.11
CA ASN A 59 2.42 -11.59 -0.67
C ASN A 59 3.48 -10.74 0.02
N LYS A 60 3.80 -11.11 1.27
CA LYS A 60 4.65 -10.26 2.11
C LYS A 60 6.12 -10.26 1.66
N GLY A 61 6.64 -11.40 1.17
CA GLY A 61 8.08 -11.53 0.91
C GLY A 61 8.90 -11.60 2.19
N VAL A 62 10.18 -11.27 2.08
CA VAL A 62 11.13 -11.29 3.21
C VAL A 62 11.09 -9.95 3.93
N ARG A 63 10.87 -9.96 5.24
CA ARG A 63 10.97 -8.75 6.06
C ARG A 63 12.42 -8.37 6.26
N VAL A 64 12.76 -7.12 5.96
CA VAL A 64 14.07 -6.57 6.33
C VAL A 64 13.98 -6.00 7.73
N ALA A 65 14.81 -6.52 8.65
CA ALA A 65 14.83 -6.03 10.03
C ALA A 65 15.18 -4.53 10.05
N GLY A 66 14.36 -3.74 10.73
CA GLY A 66 14.54 -2.28 10.80
C GLY A 66 14.08 -1.48 9.57
N ALA A 67 13.82 -2.13 8.42
CA ALA A 67 13.31 -1.41 7.25
C ALA A 67 11.85 -1.01 7.45
N ARG A 68 11.59 0.27 7.19
CA ARG A 68 10.27 0.88 7.26
C ARG A 68 10.17 2.01 6.26
N THR A 69 8.97 2.27 5.75
CA THR A 69 8.65 3.52 5.07
C THR A 69 8.00 4.46 6.06
N ALA A 70 8.24 5.75 5.90
CA ALA A 70 7.61 6.79 6.70
C ALA A 70 6.82 7.71 5.77
N TRP A 71 5.59 8.01 6.16
CA TRP A 71 4.78 9.05 5.55
C TRP A 71 4.57 10.18 6.52
N THR A 72 4.59 11.37 6.01
CA THR A 72 4.29 12.64 6.67
C THR A 72 3.05 13.25 6.01
N PRO A 73 2.49 14.34 6.52
CA PRO A 73 1.38 15.05 5.87
C PRO A 73 1.66 15.47 4.41
N ASP A 74 2.94 15.63 4.00
CA ASP A 74 3.32 15.87 2.59
C ASP A 74 3.00 14.69 1.66
N ASN A 75 2.74 13.52 2.23
CA ASN A 75 2.41 12.31 1.47
C ASN A 75 0.90 12.10 1.28
N LEU A 76 0.07 13.14 1.52
CA LEU A 76 -1.37 13.07 1.22
C LEU A 76 -1.60 12.70 -0.25
N GLY A 77 -2.45 11.70 -0.47
CA GLY A 77 -2.71 11.12 -1.79
C GLY A 77 -1.78 10.00 -2.21
N GLN A 78 -0.63 9.82 -1.54
CA GLN A 78 0.30 8.73 -1.85
C GLN A 78 -0.30 7.37 -1.51
N GLU A 79 -0.02 6.39 -2.36
CA GLU A 79 -0.39 4.98 -2.16
C GLU A 79 0.83 4.07 -2.12
N ILE A 80 0.79 3.09 -1.23
CA ILE A 80 1.66 1.93 -1.19
C ILE A 80 0.85 0.70 -0.82
N GLY A 81 1.25 -0.47 -1.27
CA GLY A 81 0.48 -1.67 -0.95
C GLY A 81 1.22 -2.96 -1.24
N SER A 82 0.44 -4.02 -1.48
CA SER A 82 0.95 -5.34 -1.82
C SER A 82 0.16 -5.92 -2.99
N VAL A 83 0.84 -6.64 -3.87
CA VAL A 83 0.18 -7.42 -4.91
C VAL A 83 -0.25 -8.76 -4.31
N VAL A 84 -1.51 -9.11 -4.47
CA VAL A 84 -2.07 -10.42 -4.12
C VAL A 84 -2.64 -11.10 -5.36
N GLU A 85 -2.78 -12.42 -5.32
CA GLU A 85 -3.28 -13.22 -6.44
C GLU A 85 -4.30 -14.24 -5.97
N THR A 86 -5.34 -14.43 -6.75
CA THR A 86 -6.31 -15.52 -6.55
C THR A 86 -6.54 -16.28 -7.84
N GLY A 87 -6.56 -17.61 -7.77
CA GLY A 87 -6.88 -18.49 -8.90
C GLY A 87 -8.36 -18.83 -9.01
N ASN A 88 -9.17 -18.47 -8.03
CA ASN A 88 -10.61 -18.73 -7.97
C ASN A 88 -11.34 -17.46 -7.52
N ILE A 89 -12.67 -17.48 -7.61
CA ILE A 89 -13.48 -16.40 -7.07
C ILE A 89 -13.26 -16.31 -5.55
N PHE A 90 -12.98 -15.10 -5.09
CA PHE A 90 -12.63 -14.85 -3.70
C PHE A 90 -13.47 -13.70 -3.13
N ARG A 91 -14.28 -13.96 -2.11
CA ARG A 91 -15.00 -12.92 -1.38
C ARG A 91 -14.12 -12.34 -0.29
N VAL A 92 -13.79 -11.08 -0.38
CA VAL A 92 -13.05 -10.34 0.65
C VAL A 92 -13.92 -10.19 1.89
N GLN A 93 -13.36 -10.48 3.05
CA GLN A 93 -13.99 -10.28 4.35
C GLN A 93 -13.26 -9.22 5.17
N GLU A 94 -11.94 -9.22 5.14
CA GLU A 94 -11.13 -8.24 5.84
C GLU A 94 -9.80 -8.00 5.12
N ILE A 95 -9.24 -6.81 5.31
CA ILE A 95 -7.90 -6.44 4.87
C ILE A 95 -7.15 -5.93 6.09
N SER A 96 -5.99 -6.52 6.38
CA SER A 96 -5.16 -6.11 7.51
C SER A 96 -3.74 -5.74 7.10
N PHE A 97 -3.16 -4.81 7.83
CA PHE A 97 -1.79 -4.34 7.66
C PHE A 97 -1.21 -3.86 9.00
N ASN A 98 0.11 -3.80 9.08
CA ASN A 98 0.77 -3.35 10.29
C ASN A 98 1.20 -1.88 10.17
N VAL A 99 0.98 -1.12 11.24
CA VAL A 99 1.57 0.19 11.50
C VAL A 99 2.61 0.00 12.59
N MET A 100 3.82 0.54 12.39
CA MET A 100 4.90 0.43 13.38
C MET A 100 4.79 1.51 14.47
N SER A 101 4.39 2.70 14.07
CA SER A 101 4.08 3.85 14.92
C SER A 101 3.32 4.89 14.09
N ASN A 102 2.55 5.75 14.75
CA ASN A 102 1.90 6.91 14.16
C ASN A 102 1.94 8.09 15.13
N GLY A 103 2.47 9.22 14.70
CA GLY A 103 2.47 10.47 15.44
C GLY A 103 1.59 11.56 14.80
N ILE A 104 0.82 11.22 13.77
CA ILE A 104 -0.09 12.15 13.08
C ILE A 104 -1.47 12.04 13.72
N GLU A 105 -2.02 13.15 14.18
CA GLU A 105 -3.34 13.23 14.77
C GLU A 105 -4.43 13.16 13.67
N ASP A 106 -5.57 12.55 14.00
CA ASP A 106 -6.76 12.37 13.14
C ASP A 106 -6.44 11.81 11.75
N LEU A 107 -5.41 10.95 11.69
CA LEU A 107 -4.98 10.34 10.44
C LEU A 107 -6.02 9.38 9.88
N LYS A 108 -6.43 9.60 8.62
CA LYS A 108 -7.33 8.73 7.87
C LYS A 108 -6.60 8.10 6.69
N LEU A 109 -6.69 6.80 6.63
CA LEU A 109 -6.22 6.00 5.50
C LEU A 109 -7.40 5.45 4.72
N CYS A 110 -7.25 5.34 3.41
CA CYS A 110 -8.21 4.70 2.51
C CYS A 110 -7.57 3.45 1.92
N ILE A 111 -8.30 2.34 1.91
CA ILE A 111 -7.87 1.13 1.22
C ILE A 111 -8.54 1.06 -0.14
N ASN A 112 -7.75 0.82 -1.17
CA ASN A 112 -8.17 0.62 -2.54
C ASN A 112 -7.73 -0.75 -3.04
N ILE A 113 -8.48 -1.34 -3.96
CA ILE A 113 -8.12 -2.57 -4.65
C ILE A 113 -8.16 -2.30 -6.16
N TYR A 114 -7.03 -2.55 -6.81
CA TYR A 114 -6.88 -2.38 -8.25
C TYR A 114 -6.66 -3.74 -8.90
N ALA A 115 -7.50 -4.09 -9.85
CA ALA A 115 -7.22 -5.20 -10.74
C ALA A 115 -6.09 -4.82 -11.69
N LEU A 116 -5.09 -5.70 -11.82
CA LEU A 116 -3.91 -5.48 -12.64
C LEU A 116 -4.02 -6.26 -13.95
N ASN A 117 -3.80 -5.59 -15.06
CA ASN A 117 -3.58 -6.19 -16.38
C ASN A 117 -2.16 -5.82 -16.83
N GLU A 118 -1.18 -6.63 -16.46
CA GLU A 118 0.23 -6.36 -16.75
C GLU A 118 0.55 -6.50 -18.25
N GLU A 119 -0.17 -7.33 -18.98
CA GLU A 119 0.00 -7.49 -20.45
C GLU A 119 -0.35 -6.19 -21.19
N LYS A 120 -1.42 -5.52 -20.76
CA LYS A 120 -1.86 -4.23 -21.31
C LYS A 120 -1.25 -3.04 -20.62
N MET A 121 -0.42 -3.25 -19.59
CA MET A 121 0.14 -2.19 -18.74
C MET A 121 -0.96 -1.27 -18.17
N GLN A 122 -2.06 -1.86 -17.68
CA GLN A 122 -3.24 -1.15 -17.17
C GLN A 122 -3.66 -1.64 -15.81
N TYR A 123 -4.38 -0.78 -15.08
CA TYR A 123 -5.05 -1.12 -13.83
C TYR A 123 -6.43 -0.48 -13.74
N CYS A 124 -7.30 -1.06 -12.94
CA CYS A 124 -8.65 -0.54 -12.70
C CYS A 124 -8.99 -0.66 -11.21
N ASN A 125 -9.49 0.41 -10.61
CA ASN A 125 -10.06 0.33 -9.25
C ASN A 125 -11.38 -0.45 -9.33
N ILE A 126 -11.49 -1.53 -8.57
CA ILE A 126 -12.68 -2.39 -8.54
C ILE A 126 -13.62 -2.07 -7.37
N MET A 127 -13.28 -1.11 -6.54
CA MET A 127 -14.09 -0.72 -5.39
C MET A 127 -15.07 0.39 -5.76
N HIS A 128 -16.34 0.17 -5.49
CA HIS A 128 -17.39 1.20 -5.62
C HIS A 128 -17.41 2.08 -4.36
N THR A 129 -17.29 1.46 -3.19
CA THR A 129 -17.27 2.17 -1.90
C THR A 129 -15.88 2.07 -1.29
N PRO A 130 -15.20 3.20 -1.03
CA PRO A 130 -13.90 3.21 -0.38
C PRO A 130 -13.98 2.67 1.06
N MET A 131 -12.94 1.94 1.50
CA MET A 131 -12.78 1.54 2.90
C MET A 131 -11.86 2.53 3.61
N TYR A 132 -12.35 3.19 4.66
CA TYR A 132 -11.57 4.10 5.47
C TYR A 132 -11.13 3.44 6.78
N VAL A 133 -9.94 3.80 7.24
CA VAL A 133 -9.38 3.38 8.52
C VAL A 133 -8.87 4.62 9.24
N GLU A 134 -9.39 4.90 10.41
CA GLU A 134 -8.84 5.90 11.32
C GLU A 134 -7.66 5.30 12.08
N VAL A 135 -6.55 6.01 12.10
CA VAL A 135 -5.32 5.54 12.73
C VAL A 135 -5.04 6.38 13.97
N PRO A 136 -5.19 5.83 15.17
CA PRO A 136 -4.87 6.57 16.38
C PRO A 136 -3.37 6.86 16.46
N VAL A 137 -2.98 7.81 17.29
CA VAL A 137 -1.57 8.01 17.65
C VAL A 137 -1.04 6.75 18.34
N LEU A 138 0.06 6.18 17.82
CA LEU A 138 0.61 4.90 18.22
C LEU A 138 2.11 5.01 18.49
N SER A 139 2.53 4.63 19.68
CA SER A 139 3.95 4.51 20.04
C SER A 139 4.56 3.12 19.77
N ALA A 140 3.72 2.11 19.50
CA ALA A 140 4.12 0.73 19.28
C ALA A 140 3.40 0.12 18.08
N LYS A 141 3.94 -0.99 17.59
CA LYS A 141 3.37 -1.74 16.46
C LYS A 141 1.95 -2.21 16.75
N GLN A 142 1.03 -1.93 15.82
CA GLN A 142 -0.35 -2.40 15.83
C GLN A 142 -0.75 -2.93 14.45
N GLU A 143 -1.55 -4.01 14.40
CA GLU A 143 -2.24 -4.45 13.21
C GLU A 143 -3.58 -3.72 13.11
N LEU A 144 -3.81 -3.05 11.99
CA LEU A 144 -5.08 -2.42 11.66
C LEU A 144 -5.84 -3.30 10.68
N THR A 145 -7.16 -3.30 10.80
CA THR A 145 -8.04 -4.09 9.96
C THR A 145 -9.17 -3.23 9.42
N ALA A 146 -9.42 -3.35 8.13
CA ALA A 146 -10.55 -2.76 7.44
C ALA A 146 -11.51 -3.84 6.96
N TYR A 147 -12.79 -3.51 6.96
CA TYR A 147 -13.86 -4.40 6.52
C TYR A 147 -14.60 -3.76 5.35
N PRO A 148 -14.83 -4.49 4.24
CA PRO A 148 -15.69 -4.01 3.17
C PRO A 148 -17.10 -3.71 3.71
N THR A 149 -17.66 -2.56 3.33
CA THR A 149 -19.03 -2.17 3.69
C THR A 149 -20.07 -2.91 2.85
N GLU A 150 -19.66 -3.41 1.69
CA GLU A 150 -20.47 -4.20 0.75
C GLU A 150 -19.78 -5.51 0.38
N GLN A 151 -20.51 -6.42 -0.26
CA GLN A 151 -19.91 -7.69 -0.71
C GLN A 151 -18.91 -7.42 -1.84
N LEU A 152 -17.65 -7.69 -1.58
CA LEU A 152 -16.55 -7.49 -2.52
C LEU A 152 -16.00 -8.84 -2.99
N PHE A 153 -16.11 -9.13 -4.29
CA PHE A 153 -15.61 -10.33 -4.92
C PHE A 153 -14.44 -10.01 -5.85
N LEU A 154 -13.40 -10.84 -5.77
CA LEU A 154 -12.27 -10.84 -6.69
C LEU A 154 -12.42 -12.02 -7.64
N ALA A 155 -12.42 -11.78 -8.93
CA ALA A 155 -12.30 -12.83 -9.94
C ALA A 155 -10.87 -13.43 -9.94
N PRO A 156 -10.62 -14.58 -10.59
CA PRO A 156 -9.25 -15.05 -10.79
C PRO A 156 -8.37 -13.96 -11.42
N GLY A 157 -7.22 -13.66 -10.80
CA GLY A 157 -6.35 -12.59 -11.28
C GLY A 157 -5.41 -12.03 -10.22
N ARG A 158 -4.71 -10.96 -10.61
CA ARG A 158 -3.76 -10.24 -9.76
C ARG A 158 -4.33 -8.88 -9.38
N TYR A 159 -4.13 -8.52 -8.12
CA TYR A 159 -4.69 -7.31 -7.54
C TYR A 159 -3.64 -6.56 -6.73
N PHE A 160 -3.54 -5.26 -6.94
CA PHE A 160 -2.79 -4.37 -6.07
C PHE A 160 -3.74 -3.86 -4.98
N VAL A 161 -3.50 -4.27 -3.75
CA VAL A 161 -4.21 -3.78 -2.57
C VAL A 161 -3.38 -2.68 -1.96
N ALA A 162 -3.90 -1.48 -1.96
CA ALA A 162 -3.19 -0.26 -1.59
C ALA A 162 -3.78 0.40 -0.35
N VAL A 163 -2.92 1.02 0.43
CA VAL A 163 -3.27 1.99 1.47
C VAL A 163 -2.90 3.37 0.95
N ARG A 164 -3.82 4.31 1.03
CA ARG A 164 -3.65 5.72 0.65
C ARG A 164 -3.85 6.61 1.86
N MET A 165 -2.96 7.55 2.06
CA MET A 165 -3.16 8.62 3.03
C MET A 165 -4.15 9.65 2.46
N THR A 166 -5.29 9.85 3.13
CA THR A 166 -6.37 10.70 2.61
C THR A 166 -6.57 11.97 3.39
N ASP A 167 -6.38 11.92 4.70
CA ASP A 167 -6.67 13.05 5.57
C ASP A 167 -5.89 12.97 6.88
N CYS A 168 -5.73 14.10 7.56
CA CYS A 168 -5.23 14.21 8.93
C CYS A 168 -5.75 15.53 9.55
N ASP A 169 -5.39 15.79 10.79
CA ASP A 169 -5.78 17.02 11.49
C ASP A 169 -5.49 18.29 10.67
N ALA A 170 -6.41 19.27 10.73
CA ALA A 170 -6.33 20.49 9.93
C ALA A 170 -5.13 21.38 10.30
N ALA A 171 -4.81 21.50 11.59
CA ALA A 171 -3.68 22.29 12.05
C ALA A 171 -2.35 21.65 11.66
N VAL A 172 -2.30 20.30 11.64
CA VAL A 172 -1.15 19.55 11.11
C VAL A 172 -0.97 19.81 9.62
N LYS A 173 -2.03 19.79 8.81
CA LYS A 173 -1.97 20.10 7.37
C LYS A 173 -1.49 21.52 7.12
N GLU A 174 -2.04 22.49 7.83
CA GLU A 174 -1.64 23.90 7.70
C GLU A 174 -0.16 24.08 8.03
N GLN A 175 0.32 23.48 9.12
CA GLN A 175 1.71 23.53 9.53
C GLN A 175 2.66 22.96 8.48
N TRP A 176 2.25 21.90 7.74
CA TRP A 176 3.05 21.27 6.70
C TRP A 176 2.94 21.98 5.34
N SER A 177 1.84 22.71 5.09
CA SER A 177 1.66 23.50 3.86
C SER A 177 2.50 24.77 3.81
N ASP A 178 2.96 25.25 4.95
CA ASP A 178 3.81 26.44 5.05
C ASP A 178 5.27 26.13 4.68
N ASN A 179 5.56 26.24 3.37
CA ASN A 179 6.88 25.98 2.80
C ASN A 179 8.01 26.93 3.27
N THR A 180 7.69 28.00 4.00
CA THR A 180 8.68 28.99 4.46
C THR A 180 9.49 28.53 5.67
N MET A 181 9.17 27.36 6.24
CA MET A 181 9.59 26.99 7.56
C MET A 181 10.56 25.80 7.65
N TRP A 182 11.57 25.78 6.80
CA TRP A 182 12.66 24.79 6.90
C TRP A 182 13.73 25.16 7.96
N ASP A 183 13.30 25.68 9.10
CA ASP A 183 14.20 25.81 10.27
C ASP A 183 14.47 24.42 10.85
N ASN A 184 15.73 24.11 11.16
CA ASN A 184 16.17 22.82 11.71
C ASN A 184 15.43 22.38 12.98
N ARG A 185 14.95 23.30 13.80
CA ARG A 185 14.17 23.02 15.01
C ARG A 185 12.75 22.54 14.68
N LYS A 186 12.12 23.10 13.67
CA LYS A 186 10.80 22.67 13.21
C LYS A 186 10.86 21.32 12.51
N ARG A 187 11.90 21.06 11.69
CA ARG A 187 12.14 19.73 11.14
C ARG A 187 12.14 18.64 12.20
N TYR A 188 12.76 18.88 13.34
CA TYR A 188 12.80 17.90 14.42
C TYR A 188 11.41 17.68 15.06
N SER A 189 10.65 18.75 15.30
CA SER A 189 9.27 18.65 15.78
C SER A 189 8.35 17.95 14.79
N MET A 190 8.45 18.32 13.51
CA MET A 190 7.65 17.75 12.42
C MET A 190 8.03 16.29 12.14
N SER A 191 9.27 15.86 12.39
CA SER A 191 9.69 14.46 12.22
C SER A 191 8.93 13.48 13.13
N LYS A 192 8.28 13.98 14.19
CA LYS A 192 7.38 13.17 15.03
C LYS A 192 6.01 12.97 14.40
N GLN A 193 5.59 13.86 13.50
CA GLN A 193 4.33 13.77 12.77
C GLN A 193 4.51 12.87 11.53
N SER A 194 4.70 11.58 11.79
CA SER A 194 4.87 10.59 10.72
C SER A 194 4.23 9.26 11.10
N ILE A 195 3.70 8.57 10.11
CA ILE A 195 3.28 7.18 10.23
C ILE A 195 4.33 6.26 9.59
N HIS A 196 4.62 5.14 10.23
CA HIS A 196 5.62 4.18 9.78
C HIS A 196 5.00 2.83 9.48
N PHE A 197 5.31 2.27 8.30
CA PHE A 197 4.91 0.93 7.90
C PHE A 197 6.13 0.02 7.77
N PRO A 198 6.01 -1.29 8.10
CA PRO A 198 7.07 -2.25 7.85
C PRO A 198 7.24 -2.46 6.35
N LEU A 199 8.49 -2.63 5.89
CA LEU A 199 8.79 -2.97 4.51
C LEU A 199 9.23 -4.43 4.38
N TYR A 200 8.82 -5.03 3.26
CA TYR A 200 9.16 -6.38 2.86
C TYR A 200 9.74 -6.36 1.45
N LEU A 201 10.80 -7.15 1.21
CA LEU A 201 11.40 -7.32 -0.11
C LEU A 201 10.52 -8.23 -0.96
N LYS A 202 9.66 -7.65 -1.72
CA LYS A 202 8.90 -8.25 -2.81
C LYS A 202 8.23 -7.15 -3.62
N SER A 203 8.33 -7.24 -4.92
CA SER A 203 7.81 -6.24 -5.84
C SER A 203 6.33 -5.96 -5.63
N SER A 204 5.99 -4.69 -5.67
CA SER A 204 4.64 -4.16 -5.60
C SER A 204 4.56 -2.88 -6.42
N TYR A 205 3.56 -2.05 -6.14
CA TYR A 205 3.36 -0.77 -6.78
C TYR A 205 3.22 0.35 -5.74
N THR A 206 3.49 1.56 -6.17
CA THR A 206 3.25 2.81 -5.44
C THR A 206 2.83 3.89 -6.43
N ARG A 207 2.20 4.96 -5.93
CA ARG A 207 2.03 6.23 -6.66
C ARG A 207 2.06 7.39 -5.69
N LYS A 208 2.50 8.56 -6.14
CA LYS A 208 2.66 9.75 -5.29
C LYS A 208 1.36 10.52 -5.09
N GLY A 209 0.48 10.52 -6.08
CA GLY A 209 -0.80 11.19 -6.02
C GLY A 209 -1.89 10.45 -6.80
N ILE A 210 -3.15 10.86 -6.66
CA ILE A 210 -4.30 10.18 -7.30
C ILE A 210 -4.22 10.25 -8.84
N ALA A 211 -3.67 11.33 -9.37
CA ALA A 211 -3.52 11.56 -10.81
C ALA A 211 -2.30 10.85 -11.40
N ASP A 212 -1.39 10.34 -10.55
CA ASP A 212 -0.18 9.69 -11.01
C ASP A 212 -0.44 8.23 -11.42
N GLU A 213 0.43 7.70 -12.25
CA GLU A 213 0.43 6.29 -12.65
C GLU A 213 1.03 5.41 -11.54
N LEU A 214 0.69 4.12 -11.57
CA LEU A 214 1.29 3.13 -10.67
C LEU A 214 2.70 2.79 -11.12
N GLU A 215 3.68 3.06 -10.28
CA GLU A 215 5.09 2.71 -10.47
C GLU A 215 5.43 1.42 -9.72
N LYS A 216 6.11 0.51 -10.40
CA LYS A 216 6.59 -0.73 -9.78
C LYS A 216 7.78 -0.45 -8.88
N VAL A 217 7.74 -0.99 -7.67
CA VAL A 217 8.81 -0.88 -6.66
C VAL A 217 9.20 -2.26 -6.12
N PRO A 218 10.47 -2.45 -5.69
CA PRO A 218 10.95 -3.76 -5.21
C PRO A 218 10.49 -4.11 -3.80
N VAL A 219 9.66 -3.29 -3.18
CA VAL A 219 9.20 -3.44 -1.81
C VAL A 219 7.70 -3.35 -1.69
N ASN A 220 7.13 -3.88 -0.61
CA ASN A 220 5.72 -3.74 -0.26
C ASN A 220 5.55 -3.58 1.26
N MET A 221 4.34 -3.22 1.71
CA MET A 221 4.03 -3.03 3.13
C MET A 221 3.42 -4.28 3.80
N GLY A 222 3.26 -5.39 3.08
CA GLY A 222 2.84 -6.66 3.65
C GLY A 222 1.38 -6.73 4.06
N LEU A 223 0.45 -6.21 3.23
CA LEU A 223 -0.98 -6.38 3.44
C LEU A 223 -1.39 -7.86 3.37
N THR A 224 -2.46 -8.16 4.09
CA THR A 224 -3.13 -9.46 4.10
C THR A 224 -4.60 -9.26 3.80
N VAL A 225 -5.13 -10.03 2.85
CA VAL A 225 -6.55 -10.08 2.53
C VAL A 225 -7.09 -11.42 2.98
N LYS A 226 -8.05 -11.43 3.91
CA LYS A 226 -8.73 -12.66 4.34
C LYS A 226 -10.14 -12.72 3.76
N GLY A 227 -10.59 -13.91 3.45
CA GLY A 227 -11.91 -14.11 2.88
C GLY A 227 -12.23 -15.55 2.57
N ILE A 228 -13.21 -15.75 1.69
CA ILE A 228 -13.73 -17.06 1.29
C ILE A 228 -13.43 -17.28 -0.19
N GLU A 229 -12.68 -18.33 -0.49
CA GLU A 229 -12.47 -18.84 -1.85
C GLU A 229 -13.61 -19.80 -2.21
N TYR A 230 -14.16 -19.65 -3.41
CA TYR A 230 -15.20 -20.51 -4.00
C TYR A 230 -14.55 -21.38 -5.09
N ARG A 231 -14.67 -22.71 -4.97
CA ARG A 231 -14.07 -23.69 -5.87
C ARG A 231 -15.13 -24.55 -6.56
#